data_d24e84b3ad3512922dc804f4ea92fbe4
#
_entry.id   d24e84b3ad3512922dc804f4ea92fbe4
#
_cell.length_a   1.000
_cell.length_b   1.000
_cell.length_c   1.000
_cell.angle_alpha   90.00
_cell.angle_beta   90.00
_cell.angle_gamma   90.00
#
_symmetry.space_group_name_H-M   'P 1'
#
loop_
_entity.id
_entity.type
_entity.pdbx_description
1 polymer ?
#
loop_
_entity_poly.entity_id
_entity_poly.type
_entity_poly.pdbx_seq_one_letter_code
_entity_poly.pdbx_strand_id
1 'polypeptide(L)'
;MPELHVLEKLQAANPQAEIWWDSAPMVYTAWAERVVAAAPAEKRERWRAQLARLFNPADPQRNLFRGVTTNPPLSLAALRQDLDRWREIVRGFIREDPAQGVEAVFWRTYREIIRQGARFMRPLWETSGGRYGVLCAQVDPRDCFDEQRMLAQALDLAGLAPNLLIKVPGTREGYRVIEELAARGIGVNNTLSFTPVSY
;
A
#
# COMPACT_ATOMS: atom_id res chain seq x y z
N MET A 1 -6.91 30.71 13.00
CA MET A 1 -7.07 29.32 12.59
C MET A 1 -5.69 28.76 12.23
N PRO A 2 -5.34 27.52 12.56
CA PRO A 2 -4.07 26.97 12.12
C PRO A 2 -4.00 26.99 10.59
N GLU A 3 -2.84 27.33 10.06
CA GLU A 3 -2.62 27.35 8.62
C GLU A 3 -2.78 25.95 8.04
N LEU A 4 -3.64 25.79 7.03
CA LEU A 4 -3.87 24.50 6.37
C LEU A 4 -2.59 24.03 5.68
N HIS A 5 -2.31 22.73 5.77
CA HIS A 5 -1.27 22.07 4.99
C HIS A 5 -1.59 22.17 3.48
N VAL A 6 -0.56 22.17 2.63
CA VAL A 6 -0.75 22.33 1.18
C VAL A 6 -1.70 21.27 0.58
N LEU A 7 -1.64 20.04 1.07
CA LEU A 7 -2.54 18.95 0.62
C LEU A 7 -3.98 19.15 1.10
N GLU A 8 -4.20 19.78 2.26
CA GLU A 8 -5.54 20.15 2.73
C GLU A 8 -6.13 21.27 1.86
N LYS A 9 -5.30 22.24 1.45
CA LYS A 9 -5.71 23.28 0.50
C LYS A 9 -6.09 22.67 -0.86
N LEU A 10 -5.33 21.69 -1.33
CA LEU A 10 -5.63 20.97 -2.57
C LEU A 10 -6.97 20.23 -2.46
N GLN A 11 -7.21 19.49 -1.37
CA GLN A 11 -8.47 18.78 -1.17
C GLN A 11 -9.65 19.74 -1.00
N ALA A 12 -9.45 20.89 -0.34
CA ALA A 12 -10.47 21.91 -0.21
C ALA A 12 -10.83 22.56 -1.57
N ALA A 13 -9.86 22.72 -2.46
CA ALA A 13 -10.08 23.23 -3.82
C ALA A 13 -10.82 22.21 -4.71
N ASN A 14 -10.63 20.91 -4.48
CA ASN A 14 -11.37 19.83 -5.14
C ASN A 14 -11.76 18.75 -4.12
N PRO A 15 -12.97 18.84 -3.50
CA PRO A 15 -13.43 17.87 -2.51
C PRO A 15 -13.55 16.43 -3.01
N GLN A 16 -13.58 16.22 -4.31
CA GLN A 16 -13.63 14.88 -4.92
C GLN A 16 -12.23 14.31 -5.17
N ALA A 17 -11.17 15.10 -5.06
CA ALA A 17 -9.80 14.62 -5.19
C ALA A 17 -9.43 13.72 -4.01
N GLU A 18 -8.85 12.58 -4.31
CA GLU A 18 -8.31 11.67 -3.32
C GLU A 18 -6.79 11.78 -3.28
N ILE A 19 -6.24 11.92 -2.08
CA ILE A 19 -4.80 11.96 -1.88
C ILE A 19 -4.36 10.58 -1.41
N TRP A 20 -3.47 9.97 -2.16
CA TRP A 20 -2.93 8.65 -1.89
C TRP A 20 -1.44 8.76 -1.54
N TRP A 21 -0.98 7.91 -0.64
CA TRP A 21 0.41 7.85 -0.24
C TRP A 21 1.11 6.69 -0.96
N ASP A 22 2.25 6.97 -1.60
CA ASP A 22 3.07 5.96 -2.26
C ASP A 22 4.16 5.47 -1.29
N SER A 23 3.86 4.41 -0.52
CA SER A 23 4.75 3.83 0.49
C SER A 23 4.20 2.50 1.02
N ALA A 24 4.70 2.06 2.19
CA ALA A 24 4.14 0.97 2.98
C ALA A 24 3.52 1.52 4.28
N PRO A 25 2.22 1.32 4.54
CA PRO A 25 1.52 1.99 5.65
C PRO A 25 2.17 1.80 7.02
N MET A 26 2.71 0.62 7.30
CA MET A 26 3.32 0.28 8.59
C MET A 26 4.53 1.14 8.96
N VAL A 27 5.17 1.81 8.01
CA VAL A 27 6.34 2.65 8.30
C VAL A 27 5.97 4.09 8.64
N TYR A 28 4.69 4.48 8.51
CA TYR A 28 4.27 5.88 8.63
C TYR A 28 4.63 6.50 9.97
N THR A 29 4.29 5.85 11.07
CA THR A 29 4.52 6.39 12.42
C THR A 29 6.00 6.67 12.66
N ALA A 30 6.86 5.68 12.42
CA ALA A 30 8.31 5.84 12.59
C ALA A 30 8.91 6.87 11.62
N TRP A 31 8.40 6.95 10.40
CA TRP A 31 8.81 7.97 9.44
C TRP A 31 8.39 9.37 9.91
N ALA A 32 7.16 9.56 10.35
CA ALA A 32 6.64 10.83 10.84
C ALA A 32 7.43 11.32 12.07
N GLU A 33 7.75 10.44 13.01
CA GLU A 33 8.57 10.76 14.18
C GLU A 33 9.98 11.24 13.77
N ARG A 34 10.62 10.57 12.81
CA ARG A 34 11.94 11.01 12.29
C ARG A 34 11.85 12.38 11.63
N VAL A 35 10.80 12.63 10.84
CA VAL A 35 10.58 13.94 10.21
C VAL A 35 10.43 15.04 11.26
N VAL A 36 9.65 14.79 12.32
CA VAL A 36 9.49 15.74 13.42
C VAL A 36 10.80 15.95 14.19
N ALA A 37 11.55 14.88 14.46
CA ALA A 37 12.83 14.97 15.18
C ALA A 37 13.86 15.80 14.42
N ALA A 38 13.89 15.69 13.09
CA ALA A 38 14.78 16.45 12.22
C ALA A 38 14.34 17.92 12.02
N ALA A 39 13.13 18.29 12.41
CA ALA A 39 12.60 19.63 12.26
C ALA A 39 13.25 20.62 13.26
N PRO A 40 13.36 21.93 12.91
CA PRO A 40 13.68 22.97 13.86
C PRO A 40 12.74 22.93 15.07
N ALA A 41 13.28 23.20 16.27
CA ALA A 41 12.52 23.02 17.52
C ALA A 41 11.17 23.76 17.51
N GLU A 42 11.16 24.99 17.00
CA GLU A 42 10.00 25.86 16.92
C GLU A 42 8.91 25.39 15.91
N LYS A 43 9.26 24.40 15.04
CA LYS A 43 8.34 23.85 14.04
C LYS A 43 7.84 22.45 14.39
N ARG A 44 8.43 21.77 15.37
CA ARG A 44 8.15 20.35 15.67
C ARG A 44 6.69 20.08 16.01
N GLU A 45 6.09 20.91 16.86
CA GLU A 45 4.68 20.74 17.25
C GLU A 45 3.75 20.94 16.05
N ARG A 46 3.99 21.98 15.26
CA ARG A 46 3.23 22.22 14.03
C ARG A 46 3.33 21.05 13.05
N TRP A 47 4.54 20.52 12.83
CA TRP A 47 4.76 19.39 11.92
C TRP A 47 4.13 18.12 12.44
N ARG A 48 4.21 17.86 13.75
CA ARG A 48 3.53 16.72 14.37
C ARG A 48 2.02 16.76 14.12
N ALA A 49 1.40 17.90 14.35
CA ALA A 49 -0.03 18.11 14.11
C ALA A 49 -0.39 17.92 12.63
N GLN A 50 0.41 18.45 11.71
CA GLN A 50 0.18 18.31 10.28
C GLN A 50 0.32 16.86 9.82
N LEU A 51 1.35 16.13 10.28
CA LEU A 51 1.55 14.71 9.94
C LEU A 51 0.44 13.84 10.51
N ALA A 52 -0.03 14.11 11.74
CA ALA A 52 -1.17 13.40 12.32
C ALA A 52 -2.48 13.61 11.53
N ARG A 53 -2.61 14.70 10.77
CA ARG A 53 -3.74 14.92 9.86
C ARG A 53 -3.58 14.20 8.52
N LEU A 54 -2.35 13.97 8.06
CA LEU A 54 -2.14 13.18 6.85
C LEU A 54 -2.59 11.75 7.07
N PHE A 55 -2.16 11.15 8.17
CA PHE A 55 -2.54 9.79 8.53
C PHE A 55 -2.46 9.55 10.05
N ASN A 56 -3.58 9.13 10.64
CA ASN A 56 -3.69 8.73 12.03
C ASN A 56 -4.61 7.51 12.16
N PRO A 57 -4.09 6.32 12.48
CA PRO A 57 -4.92 5.13 12.65
C PRO A 57 -5.96 5.24 13.78
N ALA A 58 -5.70 6.09 14.79
CA ALA A 58 -6.61 6.31 15.92
C ALA A 58 -7.79 7.25 15.59
N ASP A 59 -7.68 8.04 14.51
CA ASP A 59 -8.74 8.94 14.04
C ASP A 59 -8.87 8.84 12.51
N PRO A 60 -9.32 7.68 12.00
CA PRO A 60 -9.29 7.39 10.57
C PRO A 60 -10.18 8.32 9.73
N GLN A 61 -11.27 8.83 10.28
CA GLN A 61 -12.19 9.71 9.55
C GLN A 61 -11.53 11.04 9.14
N ARG A 62 -10.56 11.51 9.91
CA ARG A 62 -9.83 12.75 9.66
C ARG A 62 -8.60 12.57 8.77
N ASN A 63 -8.28 11.36 8.39
CA ASN A 63 -7.14 11.10 7.53
C ASN A 63 -7.30 11.80 6.18
N LEU A 64 -6.25 12.50 5.77
CA LEU A 64 -6.18 13.09 4.44
C LEU A 64 -5.84 12.03 3.38
N PHE A 65 -4.98 11.07 3.73
CA PHE A 65 -4.69 9.93 2.87
C PHE A 65 -5.88 8.98 2.80
N ARG A 66 -6.38 8.75 1.60
CA ARG A 66 -7.54 7.89 1.31
C ARG A 66 -7.17 6.47 0.96
N GLY A 67 -5.97 6.26 0.45
CA GLY A 67 -5.42 4.95 0.13
C GLY A 67 -3.89 4.99 0.07
N VAL A 68 -3.30 3.83 -0.11
CA VAL A 68 -1.84 3.67 -0.23
C VAL A 68 -1.51 2.83 -1.45
N THR A 69 -0.61 3.34 -2.29
CA THR A 69 0.03 2.53 -3.32
C THR A 69 1.36 1.99 -2.79
N THR A 70 1.67 0.76 -3.14
CA THR A 70 2.99 0.18 -2.86
C THR A 70 3.54 -0.58 -4.06
N ASN A 71 4.78 -0.99 -3.98
CA ASN A 71 5.48 -1.77 -4.99
C ASN A 71 6.63 -2.56 -4.34
N PRO A 72 7.29 -3.50 -5.04
CA PRO A 72 8.38 -4.28 -4.46
C PRO A 72 9.54 -3.45 -3.87
N PRO A 73 10.04 -2.37 -4.50
CA PRO A 73 11.04 -1.50 -3.90
C PRO A 73 10.58 -0.83 -2.60
N LEU A 74 9.35 -0.37 -2.50
CA LEU A 74 8.80 0.24 -1.28
C LEU A 74 8.61 -0.81 -0.18
N SER A 75 8.20 -2.02 -0.53
CA SER A 75 8.12 -3.16 0.39
C SER A 75 9.51 -3.52 0.94
N LEU A 76 10.54 -3.53 0.11
CA LEU A 76 11.92 -3.73 0.55
C LEU A 76 12.40 -2.61 1.48
N ALA A 77 12.06 -1.37 1.19
CA ALA A 77 12.38 -0.23 2.05
C ALA A 77 11.71 -0.35 3.44
N ALA A 78 10.48 -0.85 3.49
CA ALA A 78 9.77 -1.13 4.74
C ALA A 78 10.45 -2.24 5.56
N LEU A 79 10.88 -3.32 4.92
CA LEU A 79 11.66 -4.38 5.57
C LEU A 79 12.94 -3.84 6.22
N ARG A 80 13.66 -2.97 5.50
CA ARG A 80 14.93 -2.40 5.96
C ARG A 80 14.79 -1.47 7.17
N GLN A 81 13.59 -0.93 7.42
CA GLN A 81 13.36 -0.05 8.56
C GLN A 81 13.25 -0.81 9.89
N ASP A 82 12.88 -2.09 9.86
CA ASP A 82 12.77 -2.96 11.05
C ASP A 82 13.30 -4.36 10.72
N LEU A 83 14.58 -4.39 10.34
CA LEU A 83 15.21 -5.58 9.78
C LEU A 83 15.24 -6.76 10.76
N ASP A 84 15.41 -6.50 12.05
CA ASP A 84 15.51 -7.57 13.05
C ASP A 84 14.15 -8.24 13.26
N ARG A 85 13.07 -7.48 13.34
CA ARG A 85 11.71 -8.03 13.37
C ARG A 85 11.40 -8.87 12.13
N TRP A 86 11.75 -8.37 10.95
CA TRP A 86 11.48 -9.11 9.71
C TRP A 86 12.34 -10.36 9.57
N ARG A 87 13.57 -10.34 10.06
CA ARG A 87 14.41 -11.56 10.17
C ARG A 87 13.77 -12.63 11.02
N GLU A 88 13.17 -12.28 12.17
CA GLU A 88 12.47 -13.25 13.01
C GLU A 88 11.22 -13.82 12.31
N ILE A 89 10.44 -12.99 11.62
CA ILE A 89 9.29 -13.45 10.81
C ILE A 89 9.76 -14.46 9.75
N VAL A 90 10.79 -14.12 8.98
CA VAL A 90 11.35 -14.98 7.94
C VAL A 90 11.92 -16.28 8.51
N ARG A 91 12.63 -16.21 9.63
CA ARG A 91 13.10 -17.43 10.34
C ARG A 91 11.94 -18.30 10.80
N GLY A 92 10.80 -17.69 11.19
CA GLY A 92 9.56 -18.42 11.47
C GLY A 92 9.11 -19.23 10.27
N PHE A 93 9.02 -18.61 9.09
CA PHE A 93 8.64 -19.28 7.86
C PHE A 93 9.57 -20.44 7.48
N ILE A 94 10.88 -20.25 7.66
CA ILE A 94 11.88 -21.29 7.40
C ILE A 94 11.75 -22.46 8.39
N ARG A 95 11.46 -22.18 9.67
CA ARG A 95 11.23 -23.25 10.67
C ARG A 95 9.98 -24.07 10.40
N GLU A 96 8.91 -23.43 9.91
CA GLU A 96 7.66 -24.12 9.55
C GLU A 96 7.82 -25.06 8.36
N ASP A 97 8.60 -24.66 7.37
CA ASP A 97 8.90 -25.47 6.17
C ASP A 97 10.38 -25.25 5.76
N PRO A 98 11.30 -26.05 6.32
CA PRO A 98 12.72 -25.94 6.00
C PRO A 98 13.09 -26.34 4.56
N ALA A 99 12.21 -27.07 3.88
CA ALA A 99 12.44 -27.52 2.50
C ALA A 99 11.99 -26.50 1.45
N GLN A 100 11.26 -25.44 1.84
CA GLN A 100 10.81 -24.42 0.91
C GLN A 100 11.98 -23.65 0.27
N GLY A 101 11.88 -23.39 -1.04
CA GLY A 101 12.88 -22.61 -1.75
C GLY A 101 12.83 -21.11 -1.39
N VAL A 102 13.90 -20.39 -1.74
CA VAL A 102 14.03 -18.94 -1.48
C VAL A 102 12.86 -18.13 -2.05
N GLU A 103 12.35 -18.51 -3.21
CA GLU A 103 11.21 -17.84 -3.85
C GLU A 103 9.92 -18.00 -3.03
N ALA A 104 9.67 -19.16 -2.47
CA ALA A 104 8.52 -19.38 -1.58
C ALA A 104 8.62 -18.53 -0.31
N VAL A 105 9.80 -18.44 0.29
CA VAL A 105 10.07 -17.55 1.45
C VAL A 105 9.84 -16.09 1.08
N PHE A 106 10.31 -15.66 -0.10
CA PHE A 106 10.08 -14.30 -0.61
C PHE A 106 8.58 -13.99 -0.73
N TRP A 107 7.80 -14.86 -1.36
CA TRP A 107 6.36 -14.66 -1.52
C TRP A 107 5.60 -14.69 -0.20
N ARG A 108 5.98 -15.56 0.74
CA ARG A 108 5.41 -15.55 2.10
C ARG A 108 5.69 -14.22 2.80
N THR A 109 6.91 -13.72 2.67
CA THR A 109 7.30 -12.42 3.24
C THR A 109 6.52 -11.27 2.61
N TYR A 110 6.39 -11.26 1.28
CA TYR A 110 5.62 -10.24 0.57
C TYR A 110 4.14 -10.25 0.97
N ARG A 111 3.51 -11.42 1.02
CA ARG A 111 2.12 -11.56 1.51
C ARG A 111 1.96 -11.01 2.93
N GLU A 112 2.92 -11.24 3.79
CA GLU A 112 2.86 -10.73 5.18
C GLU A 112 2.99 -9.19 5.22
N ILE A 113 3.83 -8.59 4.37
CA ILE A 113 3.89 -7.13 4.22
C ILE A 113 2.52 -6.58 3.80
N ILE A 114 1.90 -7.20 2.80
CA ILE A 114 0.59 -6.78 2.30
C ILE A 114 -0.48 -6.94 3.38
N ARG A 115 -0.52 -8.06 4.12
CA ARG A 115 -1.47 -8.25 5.24
C ARG A 115 -1.31 -7.19 6.32
N GLN A 116 -0.08 -6.90 6.73
CA GLN A 116 0.18 -5.87 7.75
C GLN A 116 -0.21 -4.49 7.25
N GLY A 117 0.12 -4.15 6.01
CA GLY A 117 -0.29 -2.89 5.39
C GLY A 117 -1.81 -2.75 5.29
N ALA A 118 -2.51 -3.80 4.86
CA ALA A 118 -3.96 -3.84 4.79
C ALA A 118 -4.62 -3.66 6.17
N ARG A 119 -4.09 -4.34 7.21
CA ARG A 119 -4.55 -4.15 8.60
C ARG A 119 -4.39 -2.72 9.08
N PHE A 120 -3.29 -2.07 8.71
CA PHE A 120 -3.01 -0.70 9.11
C PHE A 120 -4.02 0.30 8.51
N MET A 121 -4.48 0.04 7.29
CA MET A 121 -5.48 0.84 6.59
C MET A 121 -6.93 0.45 6.94
N ARG A 122 -7.14 -0.71 7.56
CA ARG A 122 -8.45 -1.30 7.83
C ARG A 122 -9.43 -0.39 8.60
N PRO A 123 -9.02 0.35 9.65
CA PRO A 123 -9.93 1.25 10.36
C PRO A 123 -10.56 2.32 9.45
N LEU A 124 -9.79 2.87 8.51
CA LEU A 124 -10.31 3.84 7.53
C LEU A 124 -11.28 3.16 6.55
N TRP A 125 -10.98 1.93 6.13
CA TRP A 125 -11.85 1.17 5.22
C TRP A 125 -13.21 0.88 5.87
N GLU A 126 -13.21 0.42 7.11
CA GLU A 126 -14.44 0.11 7.85
C GLU A 126 -15.28 1.37 8.13
N THR A 127 -14.66 2.44 8.60
CA THR A 127 -15.38 3.69 8.92
C THR A 127 -15.88 4.43 7.69
N SER A 128 -15.31 4.18 6.52
CA SER A 128 -15.75 4.76 5.24
C SER A 128 -16.75 3.90 4.48
N GLY A 129 -17.16 2.75 5.02
CA GLY A 129 -18.03 1.80 4.32
C GLY A 129 -17.37 1.18 3.09
N GLY A 130 -16.07 0.94 3.14
CA GLY A 130 -15.29 0.35 2.03
C GLY A 130 -14.80 1.32 0.96
N ARG A 131 -15.10 2.62 1.11
CA ARG A 131 -14.75 3.63 0.09
C ARG A 131 -13.26 4.00 0.12
N TYR A 132 -12.66 4.11 1.31
CA TYR A 132 -11.28 4.51 1.54
C TYR A 132 -10.52 3.46 2.35
N GLY A 133 -9.26 3.67 2.61
CA GLY A 133 -8.46 2.76 3.42
C GLY A 133 -8.01 1.52 2.65
N VAL A 134 -7.87 1.64 1.35
CA VAL A 134 -7.38 0.56 0.49
C VAL A 134 -5.87 0.60 0.33
N LEU A 135 -5.27 -0.56 0.12
CA LEU A 135 -3.86 -0.78 -0.18
C LEU A 135 -3.71 -1.45 -1.53
N CYS A 136 -2.82 -0.94 -2.40
CA CYS A 136 -2.48 -1.62 -3.64
C CYS A 136 -1.45 -2.74 -3.39
N ALA A 137 -1.76 -3.96 -3.81
CA ALA A 137 -0.86 -5.11 -3.82
C ALA A 137 -0.45 -5.43 -5.26
N GLN A 138 0.84 -5.37 -5.58
CA GLN A 138 1.33 -5.52 -6.94
C GLN A 138 1.65 -6.99 -7.26
N VAL A 139 1.25 -7.46 -8.43
CA VAL A 139 1.71 -8.73 -9.01
C VAL A 139 3.21 -8.67 -9.37
N ASP A 140 3.84 -9.81 -9.56
CA ASP A 140 5.27 -9.85 -9.92
C ASP A 140 5.52 -9.19 -11.30
N PRO A 141 6.31 -8.13 -11.38
CA PRO A 141 6.61 -7.49 -12.64
C PRO A 141 7.40 -8.39 -13.62
N ARG A 142 8.03 -9.45 -13.13
CA ARG A 142 8.72 -10.42 -13.98
C ARG A 142 7.77 -11.23 -14.86
N ASP A 143 6.53 -11.40 -14.40
CA ASP A 143 5.48 -12.16 -15.09
C ASP A 143 4.55 -11.24 -15.94
N CYS A 144 4.95 -9.99 -16.23
CA CYS A 144 4.10 -9.00 -16.89
C CYS A 144 3.62 -9.37 -18.31
N PHE A 145 4.17 -10.42 -18.92
CA PHE A 145 3.76 -11.01 -20.20
C PHE A 145 3.20 -12.43 -20.06
N ASP A 146 2.92 -12.90 -18.84
CA ASP A 146 2.30 -14.19 -18.56
C ASP A 146 0.94 -13.96 -17.85
N GLU A 147 -0.13 -13.98 -18.65
CA GLU A 147 -1.50 -13.76 -18.18
C GLU A 147 -1.91 -14.73 -17.07
N GLN A 148 -1.57 -16.02 -17.24
CA GLN A 148 -1.99 -17.06 -16.29
C GLN A 148 -1.29 -16.90 -14.93
N ARG A 149 0.01 -16.63 -14.93
CA ARG A 149 0.78 -16.41 -13.71
C ARG A 149 0.33 -15.12 -13.01
N MET A 150 0.16 -14.04 -13.76
CA MET A 150 -0.36 -12.78 -13.20
C MET A 150 -1.74 -12.96 -12.57
N LEU A 151 -2.66 -13.65 -13.26
CA LEU A 151 -4.00 -13.89 -12.72
C LEU A 151 -3.96 -14.74 -11.44
N ALA A 152 -3.18 -15.81 -11.42
CA ALA A 152 -3.02 -16.66 -10.24
C ALA A 152 -2.49 -15.85 -9.04
N GLN A 153 -1.47 -15.03 -9.24
CA GLN A 153 -0.93 -14.15 -8.21
C GLN A 153 -1.94 -13.09 -7.76
N ALA A 154 -2.66 -12.50 -8.71
CA ALA A 154 -3.67 -11.48 -8.44
C ALA A 154 -4.78 -12.04 -7.53
N LEU A 155 -5.28 -13.23 -7.82
CA LEU A 155 -6.32 -13.89 -7.02
C LEU A 155 -5.80 -14.28 -5.62
N ASP A 156 -4.57 -14.78 -5.52
CA ASP A 156 -3.92 -15.07 -4.23
C ASP A 156 -3.79 -13.79 -3.38
N LEU A 157 -3.32 -12.69 -3.96
CA LEU A 157 -3.20 -11.41 -3.27
C LEU A 157 -4.57 -10.85 -2.85
N ALA A 158 -5.56 -10.92 -3.73
CA ALA A 158 -6.91 -10.44 -3.43
C ALA A 158 -7.55 -11.16 -2.23
N GLY A 159 -7.21 -12.44 -2.02
CA GLY A 159 -7.67 -13.22 -0.87
C GLY A 159 -7.05 -12.83 0.47
N LEU A 160 -6.03 -11.99 0.52
CA LEU A 160 -5.32 -11.67 1.76
C LEU A 160 -6.09 -10.72 2.69
N ALA A 161 -6.85 -9.77 2.13
CA ALA A 161 -7.66 -8.82 2.88
C ALA A 161 -8.72 -8.17 1.97
N PRO A 162 -9.87 -7.74 2.52
CA PRO A 162 -10.96 -7.16 1.72
C PRO A 162 -10.69 -5.72 1.24
N ASN A 163 -9.71 -5.05 1.79
CA ASN A 163 -9.34 -3.67 1.45
C ASN A 163 -8.10 -3.60 0.55
N LEU A 164 -7.99 -4.53 -0.38
CA LEU A 164 -6.91 -4.56 -1.37
C LEU A 164 -7.41 -4.18 -2.76
N LEU A 165 -6.58 -3.42 -3.48
CA LEU A 165 -6.63 -3.28 -4.93
C LEU A 165 -5.44 -4.02 -5.52
N ILE A 166 -5.66 -4.76 -6.61
CA ILE A 166 -4.57 -5.48 -7.26
C ILE A 166 -3.92 -4.58 -8.30
N LYS A 167 -2.63 -4.33 -8.12
CA LYS A 167 -1.85 -3.47 -9.02
C LYS A 167 -1.28 -4.32 -10.13
N VAL A 168 -1.75 -4.05 -11.37
CA VAL A 168 -1.46 -4.83 -12.59
C VAL A 168 -0.82 -3.92 -13.64
N PRO A 169 0.25 -4.36 -14.33
CA PRO A 169 0.90 -3.56 -15.37
C PRO A 169 0.03 -3.42 -16.61
N GLY A 170 0.15 -2.28 -17.32
CA GLY A 170 -0.53 -1.99 -18.58
C GLY A 170 0.11 -2.70 -19.78
N THR A 171 0.24 -4.02 -19.72
CA THR A 171 0.61 -4.87 -20.85
C THR A 171 -0.65 -5.47 -21.48
N ARG A 172 -0.53 -6.04 -22.67
CA ARG A 172 -1.65 -6.74 -23.32
C ARG A 172 -2.23 -7.84 -22.44
N GLU A 173 -1.35 -8.62 -21.82
CA GLU A 173 -1.70 -9.70 -20.87
C GLU A 173 -2.27 -9.13 -19.58
N GLY A 174 -1.71 -8.01 -19.11
CA GLY A 174 -2.18 -7.31 -17.92
C GLY A 174 -3.61 -6.77 -18.09
N TYR A 175 -3.99 -6.26 -19.26
CA TYR A 175 -5.37 -5.83 -19.51
C TYR A 175 -6.37 -6.98 -19.45
N ARG A 176 -6.01 -8.17 -19.93
CA ARG A 176 -6.88 -9.36 -19.80
C ARG A 176 -7.05 -9.78 -18.33
N VAL A 177 -5.98 -9.70 -17.55
CA VAL A 177 -6.06 -9.91 -16.10
C VAL A 177 -6.96 -8.86 -15.45
N ILE A 178 -6.86 -7.59 -15.82
CA ILE A 178 -7.73 -6.52 -15.32
C ILE A 178 -9.21 -6.81 -15.64
N GLU A 179 -9.52 -7.20 -16.87
CA GLU A 179 -10.89 -7.58 -17.28
C GLU A 179 -11.43 -8.71 -16.42
N GLU A 180 -10.64 -9.76 -16.20
CA GLU A 180 -11.05 -10.92 -15.39
C GLU A 180 -11.26 -10.55 -13.91
N LEU A 181 -10.36 -9.73 -13.34
CA LEU A 181 -10.49 -9.25 -11.95
C LEU A 181 -11.72 -8.36 -11.79
N ALA A 182 -11.97 -7.46 -12.74
CA ALA A 182 -13.14 -6.59 -12.74
C ALA A 182 -14.45 -7.40 -12.85
N ALA A 183 -14.50 -8.42 -13.70
CA ALA A 183 -15.64 -9.34 -13.83
C ALA A 183 -15.94 -10.09 -12.52
N ARG A 184 -14.93 -10.32 -11.68
CA ARG A 184 -15.07 -10.92 -10.34
C ARG A 184 -15.35 -9.91 -9.23
N GLY A 185 -15.49 -8.62 -9.54
CA GLY A 185 -15.68 -7.56 -8.55
C GLY A 185 -14.44 -7.24 -7.71
N ILE A 186 -13.24 -7.64 -8.17
CA ILE A 186 -11.98 -7.34 -7.52
C ILE A 186 -11.47 -5.99 -8.01
N GLY A 187 -11.20 -5.07 -7.08
CA GLY A 187 -10.67 -3.75 -7.40
C GLY A 187 -9.25 -3.81 -7.97
N VAL A 188 -8.98 -2.99 -8.98
CA VAL A 188 -7.69 -2.95 -9.67
C VAL A 188 -7.07 -1.56 -9.66
N ASN A 189 -5.73 -1.54 -9.68
CA ASN A 189 -4.91 -0.37 -9.95
C ASN A 189 -4.06 -0.66 -11.19
N ASN A 190 -4.39 -0.06 -12.33
CA ASN A 190 -3.57 -0.16 -13.53
C ASN A 190 -2.32 0.70 -13.37
N THR A 191 -1.15 0.13 -13.66
CA THR A 191 0.13 0.83 -13.54
C THR A 191 0.94 0.73 -14.85
N LEU A 192 1.85 1.69 -15.05
CA LEU A 192 2.71 1.77 -16.26
C LEU A 192 1.95 2.00 -17.56
N SER A 193 0.77 2.61 -17.51
CA SER A 193 -0.03 3.02 -18.66
C SER A 193 0.16 4.53 -18.87
N PHE A 194 1.05 4.90 -19.81
CA PHE A 194 1.48 6.30 -20.00
C PHE A 194 0.97 6.92 -21.28
N THR A 195 0.29 6.18 -22.13
CA THR A 195 -0.22 6.66 -23.42
C THR A 195 -1.70 6.35 -23.60
N PRO A 196 -2.45 7.16 -24.41
CA PRO A 196 -3.86 6.89 -24.68
C PRO A 196 -4.12 5.53 -25.35
N VAL A 197 -3.16 5.01 -26.10
CA VAL A 197 -3.22 3.66 -26.73
C VAL A 197 -3.01 2.51 -25.73
N SER A 198 -2.71 2.82 -24.47
CA SER A 198 -2.53 1.84 -23.41
C SER A 198 -3.83 1.58 -22.61
N TYR A 199 -4.96 2.09 -23.11
CA TYR A 199 -6.29 1.89 -22.53
C TYR A 199 -7.18 1.09 -23.45
#